data_c6d414f346f9b111a5a5f67651fe691a
#
_entry.id   c6d414f346f9b111a5a5f67651fe691a
#
_cell.length_a   1.000
_cell.length_b   1.000
_cell.length_c   1.000
_cell.angle_alpha   90.00
_cell.angle_beta   90.00
_cell.angle_gamma   90.00
#
_symmetry.space_group_name_H-M   'P 1'
#
loop_
_entity.id
_entity.type
_entity.pdbx_description
1 polymer ?
#
loop_
_entity_poly.entity_id
_entity_poly.type
_entity_poly.pdbx_seq_one_letter_code
_entity_poly.pdbx_strand_id
1 'polypeptide(L)'
;SVWVVLAMGVAVFIGIIGNALTVNGTVAPLETSSKAETIVLEMATVLSKHSVGAALIAGLIFAGILACTMSTSDSQLLAASSSMSENLLKGVFHIKLSEKQSMIAARAVLLIIAVLGIVLAWDQNSSVFRVVSFAWAGFGATFGPVMLTSLFWKRSNKYGALAGLITG
;
A
#
# COMPACT_ATOMS: atom_id res chain seq x y z
N SER A 1 12.14 15.05 -1.65
CA SER A 1 13.18 14.43 -2.51
C SER A 1 12.79 14.49 -3.97
N VAL A 2 13.77 14.70 -4.85
CA VAL A 2 13.57 14.85 -6.31
C VAL A 2 12.83 13.67 -6.92
N TRP A 3 13.12 12.44 -6.48
CA TRP A 3 12.45 11.22 -6.94
C TRP A 3 10.93 11.24 -6.76
N VAL A 4 10.44 11.74 -5.64
CA VAL A 4 8.99 11.81 -5.37
C VAL A 4 8.31 12.76 -6.34
N VAL A 5 8.93 13.92 -6.60
CA VAL A 5 8.40 14.91 -7.55
C VAL A 5 8.37 14.34 -8.97
N LEU A 6 9.43 13.65 -9.40
CA LEU A 6 9.49 13.01 -10.72
C LEU A 6 8.43 11.90 -10.83
N ALA A 7 8.32 11.03 -9.84
CA ALA A 7 7.34 9.93 -9.85
C ALA A 7 5.90 10.46 -9.88
N MET A 8 5.58 11.46 -9.05
CA MET A 8 4.26 12.09 -9.07
C MET A 8 3.99 12.82 -10.38
N GLY A 9 4.98 13.51 -10.94
CA GLY A 9 4.86 14.16 -12.25
C GLY A 9 4.52 13.17 -13.36
N VAL A 10 5.22 12.03 -13.41
CA VAL A 10 4.94 10.95 -14.37
C VAL A 10 3.54 10.37 -14.15
N ALA A 11 3.14 10.12 -12.89
CA ALA A 11 1.81 9.59 -12.59
C ALA A 11 0.69 10.54 -13.05
N VAL A 12 0.83 11.85 -12.80
CA VAL A 12 -0.14 12.87 -13.27
C VAL A 12 -0.18 12.90 -14.80
N PHE A 13 0.98 12.83 -15.45
CA PHE A 13 1.07 12.83 -16.91
C PHE A 13 0.39 11.60 -17.53
N ILE A 14 0.58 10.42 -16.95
CA ILE A 14 -0.13 9.19 -17.34
C ILE A 14 -1.64 9.38 -17.18
N GLY A 15 -2.11 9.97 -16.08
CA GLY A 15 -3.52 10.26 -15.86
C GLY A 15 -4.12 11.20 -16.91
N ILE A 16 -3.40 12.24 -17.30
CA ILE A 16 -3.83 13.19 -18.36
C ILE A 16 -3.96 12.48 -19.71
N ILE A 17 -2.95 11.69 -20.09
CA ILE A 17 -2.97 10.94 -21.36
C ILE A 17 -4.11 9.91 -21.32
N GLY A 18 -4.26 9.19 -20.22
CA GLY A 18 -5.32 8.21 -20.05
C GLY A 18 -6.71 8.82 -20.19
N ASN A 19 -6.94 9.99 -19.58
CA ASN A 19 -8.19 10.72 -19.74
C ASN A 19 -8.43 11.15 -21.20
N ALA A 20 -7.40 11.64 -21.88
CA ALA A 20 -7.51 12.01 -23.31
C ALA A 20 -7.87 10.80 -24.19
N LEU A 21 -7.28 9.63 -23.93
CA LEU A 21 -7.62 8.39 -24.65
C LEU A 21 -9.04 7.91 -24.37
N THR A 22 -9.56 8.14 -23.18
CA THR A 22 -10.95 7.85 -22.81
C THR A 22 -11.91 8.77 -23.56
N VAL A 23 -11.62 10.06 -23.60
CA VAL A 23 -12.44 11.04 -24.33
C VAL A 23 -12.48 10.74 -25.85
N ASN A 24 -11.36 10.29 -26.40
CA ASN A 24 -11.25 9.88 -27.80
C ASN A 24 -11.86 8.49 -28.10
N GLY A 25 -12.42 7.80 -27.09
CA GLY A 25 -13.05 6.50 -27.26
C GLY A 25 -12.08 5.33 -27.49
N THR A 26 -10.77 5.55 -27.32
CA THR A 26 -9.74 4.50 -27.48
C THR A 26 -9.71 3.57 -26.27
N VAL A 27 -10.00 4.09 -25.09
CA VAL A 27 -10.12 3.36 -23.82
C VAL A 27 -11.56 3.48 -23.33
N ALA A 28 -12.06 2.42 -22.70
CA ALA A 28 -13.43 2.43 -22.14
C ALA A 28 -13.59 3.52 -21.07
N PRO A 29 -14.80 4.10 -20.91
CA PRO A 29 -15.06 5.13 -19.92
C PRO A 29 -14.71 4.69 -18.51
N LEU A 30 -13.97 5.52 -17.78
CA LEU A 30 -13.55 5.30 -16.40
C LEU A 30 -14.64 5.81 -15.44
N GLU A 31 -15.74 5.09 -15.34
CA GLU A 31 -16.94 5.53 -14.59
C GLU A 31 -16.76 5.49 -13.07
N THR A 32 -15.80 4.71 -12.56
CA THR A 32 -15.57 4.52 -11.14
C THR A 32 -14.12 4.77 -10.76
N SER A 33 -13.86 5.17 -9.50
CA SER A 33 -12.50 5.34 -9.00
C SER A 33 -11.66 4.07 -9.14
N SER A 34 -12.25 2.90 -8.94
CA SER A 34 -11.58 1.62 -9.12
C SER A 34 -11.14 1.39 -10.57
N LYS A 35 -11.99 1.73 -11.55
CA LYS A 35 -11.62 1.67 -12.98
C LYS A 35 -10.56 2.70 -13.35
N ALA A 36 -10.56 3.88 -12.73
CA ALA A 36 -9.52 4.88 -12.98
C ALA A 36 -8.13 4.40 -12.54
N GLU A 37 -8.04 3.57 -11.51
CA GLU A 37 -6.78 2.97 -11.05
C GLU A 37 -6.19 1.98 -12.06
N THR A 38 -6.98 1.41 -12.96
CA THR A 38 -6.52 0.47 -14.00
C THR A 38 -6.04 1.14 -15.29
N ILE A 39 -6.04 2.47 -15.36
CA ILE A 39 -5.72 3.20 -16.61
C ILE A 39 -4.38 2.81 -17.23
N VAL A 40 -3.36 2.54 -16.41
CA VAL A 40 -2.03 2.11 -16.90
C VAL A 40 -2.12 0.74 -17.60
N LEU A 41 -2.94 -0.16 -17.07
CA LEU A 41 -3.16 -1.49 -17.62
C LEU A 41 -3.92 -1.40 -18.96
N GLU A 42 -4.96 -0.54 -19.00
CA GLU A 42 -5.74 -0.29 -20.23
C GLU A 42 -4.86 0.32 -21.32
N MET A 43 -4.06 1.32 -21.00
CA MET A 43 -3.11 1.93 -21.93
C MET A 43 -2.09 0.91 -22.45
N ALA A 44 -1.51 0.08 -21.58
CA ALA A 44 -0.59 -0.97 -21.96
C ALA A 44 -1.28 -2.01 -22.87
N THR A 45 -2.53 -2.35 -22.59
CA THR A 45 -3.33 -3.27 -23.40
C THR A 45 -3.62 -2.70 -24.80
N VAL A 46 -3.95 -1.41 -24.90
CA VAL A 46 -4.11 -0.72 -26.19
C VAL A 46 -2.80 -0.72 -26.96
N LEU A 47 -1.69 -0.39 -26.27
CA LEU A 47 -0.37 -0.38 -26.88
C LEU A 47 0.02 -1.75 -27.46
N SER A 48 -0.28 -2.83 -26.76
CA SER A 48 0.08 -4.20 -27.16
C SER A 48 -0.54 -4.63 -28.52
N LYS A 49 -1.63 -4.00 -28.94
CA LYS A 49 -2.34 -4.33 -30.18
C LYS A 49 -1.69 -3.73 -31.43
N HIS A 50 -0.75 -2.80 -31.31
CA HIS A 50 -0.19 -2.09 -32.45
C HIS A 50 0.92 -2.85 -33.20
N SER A 51 1.79 -3.56 -32.47
CA SER A 51 2.87 -4.31 -33.07
C SER A 51 3.50 -5.28 -32.04
N VAL A 52 4.31 -6.22 -32.52
CA VAL A 52 5.06 -7.14 -31.65
C VAL A 52 6.01 -6.38 -30.72
N GLY A 53 6.70 -5.35 -31.20
CA GLY A 53 7.55 -4.50 -30.36
C GLY A 53 6.77 -3.76 -29.28
N ALA A 54 5.59 -3.24 -29.62
CA ALA A 54 4.69 -2.58 -28.67
C ALA A 54 4.14 -3.58 -27.63
N ALA A 55 3.86 -4.81 -28.03
CA ALA A 55 3.45 -5.89 -27.12
C ALA A 55 4.56 -6.26 -26.13
N LEU A 56 5.83 -6.26 -26.53
CA LEU A 56 6.96 -6.48 -25.63
C LEU A 56 7.07 -5.35 -24.59
N ILE A 57 6.89 -4.09 -25.00
CA ILE A 57 6.89 -2.94 -24.08
C ILE A 57 5.74 -3.05 -23.08
N ALA A 58 4.54 -3.39 -23.55
CA ALA A 58 3.38 -3.61 -22.68
C ALA A 58 3.65 -4.74 -21.65
N GLY A 59 4.26 -5.84 -22.10
CA GLY A 59 4.69 -6.94 -21.24
C GLY A 59 5.69 -6.49 -20.16
N LEU A 60 6.64 -5.64 -20.50
CA LEU A 60 7.57 -5.06 -19.53
C LEU A 60 6.86 -4.15 -18.51
N ILE A 61 5.86 -3.38 -18.93
CA ILE A 61 5.04 -2.55 -18.03
C ILE A 61 4.31 -3.46 -17.03
N PHE A 62 3.63 -4.51 -17.50
CA PHE A 62 2.94 -5.47 -16.62
C PHE A 62 3.90 -6.17 -15.66
N ALA A 63 5.05 -6.63 -16.15
CA ALA A 63 6.07 -7.25 -15.32
C ALA A 63 6.61 -6.29 -14.26
N GLY A 64 6.82 -5.02 -14.62
CA GLY A 64 7.26 -3.97 -13.70
C GLY A 64 6.24 -3.70 -12.58
N ILE A 65 4.95 -3.63 -12.92
CA ILE A 65 3.87 -3.46 -11.93
C ILE A 65 3.84 -4.64 -10.97
N LEU A 66 3.89 -5.86 -11.47
CA LEU A 66 3.90 -7.07 -10.65
C LEU A 66 5.15 -7.12 -9.75
N ALA A 67 6.33 -6.84 -10.29
CA ALA A 67 7.58 -6.82 -9.52
C ALA A 67 7.53 -5.78 -8.39
N CYS A 68 7.01 -4.59 -8.66
CA CYS A 68 6.86 -3.53 -7.67
C CYS A 68 5.91 -3.94 -6.54
N THR A 69 4.73 -4.48 -6.87
CA THR A 69 3.75 -4.94 -5.88
C THR A 69 4.27 -6.10 -5.05
N MET A 70 4.91 -7.09 -5.66
CA MET A 70 5.49 -8.23 -4.94
C MET A 70 6.60 -7.79 -3.98
N SER A 71 7.53 -6.96 -4.41
CA SER A 71 8.63 -6.46 -3.58
C SER A 71 8.13 -5.68 -2.36
N THR A 72 7.11 -4.83 -2.54
CA THR A 72 6.54 -4.05 -1.44
C THR A 72 5.73 -4.93 -0.49
N SER A 73 4.92 -5.84 -1.00
CA SER A 73 4.12 -6.76 -0.19
C SER A 73 5.00 -7.66 0.67
N ASP A 74 6.09 -8.19 0.12
CA ASP A 74 7.00 -9.06 0.85
C ASP A 74 7.62 -8.35 2.06
N SER A 75 8.17 -7.16 1.86
CA SER A 75 8.76 -6.38 2.93
C SER A 75 7.75 -5.94 4.01
N GLN A 76 6.54 -5.57 3.61
CA GLN A 76 5.47 -5.19 4.55
C GLN A 76 4.97 -6.39 5.36
N LEU A 77 4.78 -7.55 4.73
CA LEU A 77 4.38 -8.78 5.40
C LEU A 77 5.44 -9.23 6.42
N LEU A 78 6.72 -9.16 6.05
CA LEU A 78 7.82 -9.47 6.97
C LEU A 78 7.85 -8.50 8.15
N ALA A 79 7.73 -7.20 7.92
CA ALA A 79 7.69 -6.20 8.97
C ALA A 79 6.50 -6.41 9.92
N ALA A 80 5.30 -6.65 9.38
CA ALA A 80 4.10 -6.89 10.17
C ALA A 80 4.20 -8.18 11.01
N SER A 81 4.69 -9.29 10.41
CA SER A 81 4.85 -10.56 11.11
C SER A 81 5.93 -10.49 12.21
N SER A 82 7.03 -9.79 11.96
CA SER A 82 8.07 -9.55 12.95
C SER A 82 7.56 -8.69 14.10
N SER A 83 6.86 -7.61 13.82
CA SER A 83 6.25 -6.76 14.84
C SER A 83 5.27 -7.52 15.72
N MET A 84 4.45 -8.38 15.14
CA MET A 84 3.49 -9.19 15.86
C MET A 84 4.18 -10.23 16.76
N SER A 85 5.17 -10.95 16.21
CA SER A 85 5.84 -12.03 16.95
C SER A 85 6.82 -11.50 18.01
N GLU A 86 7.63 -10.49 17.71
CA GLU A 86 8.62 -9.99 18.63
C GLU A 86 8.05 -8.95 19.61
N ASN A 87 7.33 -7.96 19.10
CA ASN A 87 6.87 -6.86 19.94
C ASN A 87 5.60 -7.21 20.71
N LEU A 88 4.64 -7.89 20.09
CA LEU A 88 3.38 -8.21 20.75
C LEU A 88 3.50 -9.49 21.59
N LEU A 89 3.91 -10.62 21.03
CA LEU A 89 3.95 -11.89 21.75
C LEU A 89 5.04 -11.90 22.84
N LYS A 90 6.26 -11.49 22.51
CA LYS A 90 7.36 -11.47 23.49
C LYS A 90 7.34 -10.20 24.35
N GLY A 91 7.12 -9.01 23.74
CA GLY A 91 7.23 -7.74 24.43
C GLY A 91 6.05 -7.43 25.33
N VAL A 92 4.82 -7.53 24.83
CA VAL A 92 3.59 -7.17 25.57
C VAL A 92 3.09 -8.35 26.39
N PHE A 93 2.93 -9.52 25.80
CA PHE A 93 2.43 -10.70 26.50
C PHE A 93 3.48 -11.47 27.29
N HIS A 94 4.76 -11.10 27.19
CA HIS A 94 5.88 -11.72 27.90
C HIS A 94 5.97 -13.24 27.71
N ILE A 95 5.49 -13.76 26.57
CA ILE A 95 5.52 -15.19 26.26
C ILE A 95 6.94 -15.58 25.92
N LYS A 96 7.56 -16.45 26.73
CA LYS A 96 8.89 -16.99 26.48
C LYS A 96 8.81 -18.02 25.35
N LEU A 97 9.03 -17.57 24.11
CA LEU A 97 9.11 -18.42 22.95
C LEU A 97 10.56 -18.83 22.69
N SER A 98 10.80 -20.11 22.40
CA SER A 98 12.08 -20.54 21.84
C SER A 98 12.24 -19.99 20.40
N GLU A 99 13.46 -19.98 19.86
CA GLU A 99 13.71 -19.48 18.50
C GLU A 99 12.82 -20.17 17.45
N LYS A 100 12.68 -21.52 17.56
CA LYS A 100 11.81 -22.30 16.67
C LYS A 100 10.34 -21.89 16.78
N GLN A 101 9.85 -21.69 18.00
CA GLN A 101 8.46 -21.28 18.24
C GLN A 101 8.21 -19.84 17.73
N SER A 102 9.18 -18.95 17.91
CA SER A 102 9.11 -17.57 17.39
C SER A 102 9.02 -17.56 15.86
N MET A 103 9.83 -18.39 15.21
CA MET A 103 9.79 -18.52 13.74
C MET A 103 8.46 -19.09 13.24
N ILE A 104 7.90 -20.10 13.92
CA ILE A 104 6.59 -20.67 13.58
C ILE A 104 5.50 -19.62 13.79
N ALA A 105 5.53 -18.90 14.91
CA ALA A 105 4.58 -17.82 15.18
C ALA A 105 4.64 -16.73 14.12
N ALA A 106 5.82 -16.28 13.72
CA ALA A 106 5.98 -15.29 12.66
C ALA A 106 5.39 -15.77 11.32
N ARG A 107 5.64 -17.03 10.94
CA ARG A 107 5.06 -17.62 9.72
C ARG A 107 3.54 -17.75 9.79
N ALA A 108 3.00 -18.15 10.95
CA ALA A 108 1.56 -18.23 11.14
C ALA A 108 0.89 -16.84 11.03
N VAL A 109 1.49 -15.82 11.64
CA VAL A 109 1.01 -14.44 11.54
C VAL A 109 1.08 -13.95 10.09
N LEU A 110 2.18 -14.23 9.38
CA LEU A 110 2.33 -13.87 7.96
C LEU A 110 1.20 -14.47 7.11
N LEU A 111 0.90 -15.76 7.31
CA LEU A 111 -0.20 -16.43 6.61
C LEU A 111 -1.56 -15.82 6.95
N ILE A 112 -1.81 -15.52 8.22
CA ILE A 112 -3.07 -14.87 8.65
C ILE A 112 -3.22 -13.51 7.97
N ILE A 113 -2.18 -12.67 7.98
CA ILE A 113 -2.21 -11.35 7.35
C ILE A 113 -2.41 -11.49 5.84
N ALA A 114 -1.74 -12.45 5.18
CA ALA A 114 -1.90 -12.70 3.75
C ALA A 114 -3.34 -13.12 3.41
N VAL A 115 -3.95 -14.01 4.19
CA VAL A 115 -5.34 -14.44 4.00
C VAL A 115 -6.30 -13.26 4.20
N LEU A 116 -6.10 -12.45 5.25
CA LEU A 116 -6.90 -11.24 5.47
C LEU A 116 -6.76 -10.25 4.30
N GLY A 117 -5.55 -10.07 3.77
CA GLY A 117 -5.31 -9.25 2.59
C GLY A 117 -6.08 -9.76 1.36
N ILE A 118 -6.08 -11.07 1.12
CA ILE A 118 -6.85 -11.68 0.02
C ILE A 118 -8.35 -11.44 0.20
N VAL A 119 -8.88 -11.62 1.42
CA VAL A 119 -10.30 -11.39 1.71
C VAL A 119 -10.68 -9.93 1.48
N LEU A 120 -9.85 -8.98 1.91
CA LEU A 120 -10.08 -7.55 1.68
C LEU A 120 -9.97 -7.16 0.19
N ALA A 121 -9.11 -7.84 -0.56
CA ALA A 121 -8.93 -7.61 -2.00
C ALA A 121 -9.98 -8.32 -2.87
N TRP A 122 -10.90 -9.11 -2.29
CA TRP A 122 -11.88 -9.89 -3.03
C TRP A 122 -12.89 -9.03 -3.78
N ASP A 123 -13.21 -7.86 -3.25
CA ASP A 123 -14.13 -6.92 -3.90
C ASP A 123 -13.41 -6.11 -4.98
N GLN A 124 -13.64 -6.47 -6.24
CA GLN A 124 -13.08 -5.81 -7.42
C GLN A 124 -13.54 -4.34 -7.59
N ASN A 125 -14.62 -3.94 -6.95
CA ASN A 125 -15.12 -2.57 -6.98
C ASN A 125 -14.49 -1.69 -5.89
N SER A 126 -13.73 -2.29 -4.98
CA SER A 126 -13.01 -1.58 -3.95
C SER A 126 -11.86 -0.77 -4.56
N SER A 127 -11.87 0.54 -4.32
CA SER A 127 -10.75 1.40 -4.70
C SER A 127 -9.57 1.18 -3.76
N VAL A 128 -8.41 0.82 -4.30
CA VAL A 128 -7.15 0.68 -3.53
C VAL A 128 -6.79 2.01 -2.87
N PHE A 129 -6.98 3.13 -3.60
CA PHE A 129 -6.76 4.47 -3.06
C PHE A 129 -7.59 4.73 -1.80
N ARG A 130 -8.85 4.30 -1.76
CA ARG A 130 -9.72 4.47 -0.60
C ARG A 130 -9.22 3.70 0.62
N VAL A 131 -8.84 2.43 0.42
CA VAL A 131 -8.29 1.57 1.49
C VAL A 131 -6.99 2.14 2.04
N VAL A 132 -6.08 2.53 1.14
CA VAL A 132 -4.78 3.11 1.51
C VAL A 132 -4.96 4.45 2.22
N SER A 133 -5.84 5.32 1.70
CA SER A 133 -6.13 6.63 2.31
C SER A 133 -6.71 6.49 3.72
N PHE A 134 -7.59 5.51 3.94
CA PHE A 134 -8.12 5.21 5.27
C PHE A 134 -7.01 4.78 6.24
N ALA A 135 -6.13 3.88 5.81
CA ALA A 135 -4.99 3.44 6.62
C ALA A 135 -4.04 4.61 6.96
N TRP A 136 -3.69 5.43 5.97
CA TRP A 136 -2.84 6.60 6.17
C TRP A 136 -3.49 7.67 7.07
N ALA A 137 -4.80 7.88 6.94
CA ALA A 137 -5.54 8.79 7.82
C ALA A 137 -5.50 8.29 9.27
N GLY A 138 -5.69 6.99 9.50
CA GLY A 138 -5.56 6.38 10.83
C GLY A 138 -4.16 6.56 11.42
N PHE A 139 -3.11 6.29 10.65
CA PHE A 139 -1.72 6.55 11.09
C PHE A 139 -1.48 8.03 11.37
N GLY A 140 -1.93 8.92 10.50
CA GLY A 140 -1.79 10.37 10.66
C GLY A 140 -2.51 10.89 11.89
N ALA A 141 -3.74 10.46 12.13
CA ALA A 141 -4.53 10.85 13.31
C ALA A 141 -3.91 10.34 14.62
N THR A 142 -3.44 9.09 14.62
CA THR A 142 -2.88 8.44 15.81
C THR A 142 -1.49 8.98 16.17
N PHE A 143 -0.57 9.01 15.22
CA PHE A 143 0.83 9.35 15.48
C PHE A 143 1.16 10.82 15.27
N GLY A 144 0.46 11.53 14.38
CA GLY A 144 0.74 12.92 14.04
C GLY A 144 0.72 13.86 15.25
N PRO A 145 -0.36 13.94 16.00
CA PRO A 145 -0.45 14.82 17.18
C PRO A 145 0.57 14.47 18.25
N VAL A 146 0.81 13.16 18.48
CA VAL A 146 1.76 12.69 19.49
C VAL A 146 3.18 13.08 19.11
N MET A 147 3.57 12.90 17.85
CA MET A 147 4.89 13.30 17.35
C MET A 147 5.09 14.82 17.43
N LEU A 148 4.11 15.60 16.96
CA LEU A 148 4.20 17.06 17.00
C LEU A 148 4.29 17.58 18.45
N THR A 149 3.44 17.08 19.35
CA THR A 149 3.48 17.51 20.75
C THR A 149 4.75 17.07 21.45
N SER A 150 5.32 15.88 21.12
CA SER A 150 6.58 15.44 21.71
C SER A 150 7.78 16.30 21.28
N LEU A 151 7.77 16.82 20.05
CA LEU A 151 8.86 17.65 19.52
C LEU A 151 8.76 19.11 19.96
N PHE A 152 7.56 19.69 20.00
CA PHE A 152 7.37 21.12 20.17
C PHE A 152 6.81 21.52 21.53
N TRP A 153 6.25 20.60 22.30
CA TRP A 153 5.62 20.90 23.58
C TRP A 153 6.36 20.28 24.77
N LYS A 154 7.08 21.11 25.53
CA LYS A 154 7.87 20.70 26.69
C LYS A 154 7.09 20.00 27.82
N ARG A 155 5.76 20.14 27.87
CA ARG A 155 4.87 19.50 28.86
C ARG A 155 4.30 18.16 28.38
N SER A 156 4.72 17.67 27.23
CA SER A 156 4.33 16.34 26.74
C SER A 156 4.76 15.28 27.74
N ASN A 157 3.85 14.37 28.06
CA ASN A 157 4.09 13.29 29.01
C ASN A 157 3.52 11.97 28.48
N LYS A 158 3.91 10.85 29.13
CA LYS A 158 3.50 9.50 28.71
C LYS A 158 1.97 9.29 28.69
N TYR A 159 1.25 9.92 29.60
CA TYR A 159 -0.22 9.77 29.68
C TYR A 159 -0.92 10.52 28.55
N GLY A 160 -0.46 11.72 28.23
CA GLY A 160 -0.95 12.49 27.08
C GLY A 160 -0.64 11.78 25.76
N ALA A 161 0.56 11.22 25.61
CA ALA A 161 0.91 10.43 24.45
C ALA A 161 0.04 9.18 24.31
N LEU A 162 -0.17 8.44 25.41
CA LEU A 162 -1.05 7.25 25.40
C LEU A 162 -2.50 7.63 25.06
N ALA A 163 -3.01 8.70 25.66
CA ALA A 163 -4.35 9.21 25.34
C ALA A 163 -4.47 9.57 23.84
N GLY A 164 -3.49 10.30 23.30
CA GLY A 164 -3.45 10.65 21.87
C GLY A 164 -3.40 9.43 20.94
N LEU A 165 -2.66 8.38 21.31
CA LEU A 165 -2.60 7.12 20.54
C LEU A 165 -3.92 6.33 20.58
N ILE A 166 -4.67 6.40 21.69
CA ILE A 166 -5.93 5.66 21.83
C ILE A 166 -7.10 6.39 21.17
N THR A 167 -7.08 7.71 21.18
CA THR A 167 -8.19 8.54 20.66
C THR A 167 -8.03 8.90 19.18
N GLY A 168 -6.83 8.88 18.63
CA GLY A 168 -6.54 9.13 17.20
C GLY A 168 -6.74 7.90 16.36
#